data_b40486a5372a13974f80786c4e75a808
#
_entry.id   b40486a5372a13974f80786c4e75a808
#
_cell.length_a   1.000
_cell.length_b   1.000
_cell.length_c   1.000
_cell.angle_alpha   90.00
_cell.angle_beta   90.00
_cell.angle_gamma   90.00
#
_symmetry.space_group_name_H-M   'P 1'
#
loop_
_entity.id
_entity.type
_entity.pdbx_description
1 polymer ?
#
loop_
_entity_poly.entity_id
_entity_poly.type
_entity_poly.pdbx_seq_one_letter_code
_entity_poly.pdbx_strand_id
1 'polypeptide(L)'
;ISSGVDAVMTAHIVLPSLEPAASTPATFSSRIVRQLLREELGFDGLILTDSLRMRAVTELAPPSDAGLRAVQAGHDLLLHSPDEAVVFESIKEAVLAGTIDESQLDESVNRILSAKARLGLHRSRAVSLDTLPLIVGTRKAFAVAEKISQESLTLIKDDEQDVPLRTPRSGELLYLSVVDRPSGWGG
;
A
#
# COMPACT_ATOMS: atom_id res chain seq x y z
N ILE A 1 11.94 10.41 -0.20
CA ILE A 1 12.04 10.93 1.18
C ILE A 1 12.18 12.45 1.14
N SER A 2 13.17 12.99 0.40
CA SER A 2 13.38 14.45 0.27
C SER A 2 12.16 15.23 -0.24
N SER A 3 11.23 14.59 -0.93
CA SER A 3 9.97 15.19 -1.40
C SER A 3 8.86 15.30 -0.34
N GLY A 4 9.13 14.88 0.90
CA GLY A 4 8.22 15.03 2.04
C GLY A 4 7.04 14.05 2.02
N VAL A 5 7.28 12.77 1.68
CA VAL A 5 6.26 11.72 1.80
C VAL A 5 5.96 11.44 3.27
N ASP A 6 4.69 11.30 3.63
CA ASP A 6 4.25 11.04 5.01
C ASP A 6 4.32 9.56 5.40
N ALA A 7 4.21 8.66 4.43
CA ALA A 7 4.23 7.22 4.68
C ALA A 7 4.85 6.45 3.53
N VAL A 8 5.50 5.33 3.84
CA VAL A 8 6.06 4.38 2.88
C VAL A 8 5.46 2.99 3.15
N MET A 9 4.88 2.38 2.12
CA MET A 9 4.42 1.00 2.16
C MET A 9 5.51 0.09 1.59
N THR A 10 5.87 -0.94 2.34
CA THR A 10 6.83 -1.96 1.86
C THR A 10 6.13 -3.00 1.00
N ALA A 11 6.88 -3.66 0.13
CA ALA A 11 6.37 -4.72 -0.72
C ALA A 11 6.84 -6.10 -0.25
N HIS A 12 6.04 -7.14 -0.52
CA HIS A 12 6.37 -8.54 -0.23
C HIS A 12 7.27 -9.13 -1.34
N ILE A 13 8.39 -8.46 -1.61
CA ILE A 13 9.36 -8.85 -2.64
C ILE A 13 10.71 -9.17 -2.02
N VAL A 14 11.42 -10.09 -2.62
CA VAL A 14 12.79 -10.43 -2.23
C VAL A 14 13.76 -9.56 -3.01
N LEU A 15 14.72 -8.95 -2.31
CA LEU A 15 15.75 -8.09 -2.87
C LEU A 15 17.15 -8.66 -2.51
N PRO A 16 17.67 -9.64 -3.27
CA PRO A 16 18.88 -10.36 -2.89
C PRO A 16 20.14 -9.50 -2.74
N SER A 17 20.19 -8.37 -3.43
CA SER A 17 21.30 -7.39 -3.31
C SER A 17 21.29 -6.60 -2.00
N LEU A 18 20.14 -6.49 -1.34
CA LEU A 18 19.96 -5.76 -0.09
C LEU A 18 19.78 -6.69 1.11
N GLU A 19 19.13 -7.82 0.90
CA GLU A 19 18.87 -8.84 1.92
C GLU A 19 19.48 -10.16 1.47
N PRO A 20 20.64 -10.57 2.04
CA PRO A 20 21.35 -11.79 1.64
C PRO A 20 20.58 -13.09 1.94
N ALA A 21 19.65 -13.07 2.90
CA ALA A 21 18.76 -14.20 3.16
C ALA A 21 17.80 -14.39 2.00
N ALA A 22 18.12 -15.30 1.10
CA ALA A 22 17.53 -15.47 -0.23
C ALA A 22 16.01 -15.65 -0.30
N SER A 23 15.31 -15.78 0.83
CA SER A 23 13.86 -15.99 0.92
C SER A 23 13.14 -14.97 1.80
N THR A 24 13.85 -13.96 2.35
CA THR A 24 13.24 -12.96 3.23
C THR A 24 12.69 -11.81 2.41
N PRO A 25 11.36 -11.59 2.36
CA PRO A 25 10.77 -10.42 1.72
C PRO A 25 11.19 -9.13 2.44
N ALA A 26 11.20 -8.02 1.71
CA ALA A 26 11.51 -6.71 2.26
C ALA A 26 10.67 -6.37 3.50
N THR A 27 9.41 -6.79 3.52
CA THR A 27 8.49 -6.63 4.67
C THR A 27 9.03 -7.27 5.97
N PHE A 28 9.83 -8.32 5.90
CA PHE A 28 10.37 -9.01 7.08
C PHE A 28 11.85 -8.73 7.32
N SER A 29 12.45 -7.85 6.54
CA SER A 29 13.86 -7.50 6.62
C SER A 29 14.08 -6.24 7.47
N SER A 30 14.65 -6.41 8.67
CA SER A 30 15.09 -5.26 9.49
C SER A 30 16.19 -4.45 8.80
N ARG A 31 16.99 -5.09 7.95
CA ARG A 31 18.01 -4.43 7.14
C ARG A 31 17.39 -3.41 6.16
N ILE A 32 16.29 -3.78 5.51
CA ILE A 32 15.61 -2.90 4.55
C ILE A 32 14.77 -1.86 5.28
N VAL A 33 13.95 -2.29 6.26
CA VAL A 33 12.99 -1.41 6.92
C VAL A 33 13.67 -0.49 7.93
N ARG A 34 14.50 -1.03 8.81
CA ARG A 34 15.15 -0.24 9.86
C ARG A 34 16.45 0.38 9.36
N GLN A 35 17.43 -0.43 8.95
CA GLN A 35 18.75 0.11 8.62
C GLN A 35 18.69 1.02 7.39
N LEU A 36 18.22 0.52 6.24
CA LEU A 36 18.20 1.33 5.03
C LEU A 36 17.19 2.48 5.11
N LEU A 37 15.91 2.20 5.39
CA LEU A 37 14.86 3.21 5.27
C LEU A 37 14.87 4.21 6.44
N ARG A 38 14.98 3.74 7.71
CA ARG A 38 15.01 4.61 8.88
C ARG A 38 16.36 5.30 9.08
N GLU A 39 17.46 4.51 9.13
CA GLU A 39 18.75 5.01 9.57
C GLU A 39 19.53 5.66 8.43
N GLU A 40 19.76 4.94 7.31
CA GLU A 40 20.59 5.46 6.21
C GLU A 40 19.85 6.55 5.40
N LEU A 41 18.57 6.35 5.10
CA LEU A 41 17.78 7.31 4.33
C LEU A 41 17.09 8.37 5.20
N GLY A 42 17.10 8.21 6.53
CA GLY A 42 16.55 9.17 7.49
C GLY A 42 15.03 9.36 7.36
N PHE A 43 14.27 8.29 7.08
CA PHE A 43 12.83 8.40 6.92
C PHE A 43 12.10 8.41 8.26
N ASP A 44 11.52 9.55 8.66
CA ASP A 44 10.82 9.74 9.93
C ASP A 44 9.31 9.52 9.86
N GLY A 45 8.74 9.33 8.67
CA GLY A 45 7.32 9.09 8.47
C GLY A 45 6.86 7.69 8.88
N LEU A 46 5.61 7.35 8.58
CA LEU A 46 5.05 6.03 8.86
C LEU A 46 5.57 4.98 7.89
N ILE A 47 5.97 3.82 8.41
CA ILE A 47 6.25 2.64 7.61
C ILE A 47 5.14 1.62 7.84
N LEU A 48 4.49 1.19 6.74
CA LEU A 48 3.43 0.20 6.81
C LEU A 48 3.71 -0.98 5.88
N THR A 49 3.17 -2.14 6.24
CA THR A 49 3.22 -3.30 5.35
C THR A 49 2.24 -3.12 4.20
N ASP A 50 2.43 -3.81 3.09
CA ASP A 50 1.33 -4.17 2.21
C ASP A 50 0.45 -5.23 2.91
N SER A 51 -0.66 -5.62 2.31
CA SER A 51 -1.63 -6.55 2.89
C SER A 51 -0.98 -7.87 3.32
N LEU A 52 -1.04 -8.18 4.61
CA LEU A 52 -0.54 -9.45 5.14
C LEU A 52 -1.41 -10.66 4.73
N ARG A 53 -2.56 -10.42 4.06
CA ARG A 53 -3.38 -11.46 3.43
C ARG A 53 -2.87 -11.90 2.06
N MET A 54 -1.90 -11.19 1.50
CA MET A 54 -1.35 -11.57 0.19
C MET A 54 -0.68 -12.94 0.26
N ARG A 55 -0.87 -13.71 -0.79
CA ARG A 55 -0.38 -15.08 -0.92
C ARG A 55 1.12 -15.19 -0.66
N ALA A 56 1.89 -14.22 -1.10
CA ALA A 56 3.33 -14.12 -0.85
C ALA A 56 3.70 -14.08 0.64
N VAL A 57 2.77 -13.71 1.53
CA VAL A 57 2.95 -13.73 2.99
C VAL A 57 2.37 -15.00 3.59
N THR A 58 1.11 -15.33 3.25
CA THR A 58 0.38 -16.44 3.87
C THR A 58 0.97 -17.81 3.57
N GLU A 59 1.73 -17.94 2.49
CA GLU A 59 2.51 -19.16 2.17
C GLU A 59 3.83 -19.24 2.94
N LEU A 60 4.33 -18.11 3.47
CA LEU A 60 5.61 -18.07 4.20
C LEU A 60 5.44 -18.21 5.70
N ALA A 61 4.35 -17.71 6.28
CA ALA A 61 4.17 -17.63 7.71
C ALA A 61 2.69 -17.59 8.12
N PRO A 62 2.34 -18.19 9.29
CA PRO A 62 1.01 -18.00 9.88
C PRO A 62 0.83 -16.53 10.32
N PRO A 63 -0.43 -16.06 10.53
CA PRO A 63 -0.71 -14.67 10.88
C PRO A 63 0.07 -14.13 12.07
N SER A 64 0.19 -14.92 13.15
CA SER A 64 0.94 -14.56 14.36
C SER A 64 2.41 -14.25 14.06
N ASP A 65 3.07 -15.11 13.28
CA ASP A 65 4.48 -14.96 12.93
C ASP A 65 4.69 -13.83 11.92
N ALA A 66 3.82 -13.72 10.92
CA ALA A 66 3.90 -12.65 9.92
C ALA A 66 3.79 -11.27 10.55
N GLY A 67 2.81 -11.05 11.43
CA GLY A 67 2.64 -9.79 12.15
C GLY A 67 3.83 -9.48 13.08
N LEU A 68 4.27 -10.47 13.84
CA LEU A 68 5.41 -10.34 14.74
C LEU A 68 6.69 -9.96 13.99
N ARG A 69 7.03 -10.66 12.90
CA ARG A 69 8.21 -10.39 12.07
C ARG A 69 8.16 -9.01 11.43
N ALA A 70 6.98 -8.56 11.01
CA ALA A 70 6.83 -7.23 10.45
C ALA A 70 7.09 -6.12 11.49
N VAL A 71 6.60 -6.27 12.73
CA VAL A 71 6.92 -5.36 13.84
C VAL A 71 8.41 -5.40 14.17
N GLN A 72 9.00 -6.57 14.27
CA GLN A 72 10.44 -6.73 14.52
C GLN A 72 11.30 -6.11 13.42
N ALA A 73 10.83 -6.14 12.16
CA ALA A 73 11.50 -5.47 11.06
C ALA A 73 11.46 -3.93 11.16
N GLY A 74 10.50 -3.35 11.90
CA GLY A 74 10.41 -1.90 12.15
C GLY A 74 9.21 -1.20 11.52
N HIS A 75 8.14 -1.94 11.18
CA HIS A 75 6.89 -1.33 10.71
C HIS A 75 6.11 -0.68 11.87
N ASP A 76 5.49 0.45 11.58
CA ASP A 76 4.60 1.15 12.51
C ASP A 76 3.16 0.65 12.39
N LEU A 77 2.76 0.22 11.19
CA LEU A 77 1.39 -0.22 10.88
C LEU A 77 1.40 -1.54 10.11
N LEU A 78 0.55 -2.45 10.53
CA LEU A 78 0.30 -3.72 9.86
C LEU A 78 -1.02 -3.63 9.10
N LEU A 79 -0.96 -3.76 7.76
CA LEU A 79 -2.13 -3.64 6.92
C LEU A 79 -2.79 -4.99 6.71
N HIS A 80 -4.10 -5.04 6.96
CA HIS A 80 -4.98 -6.12 6.54
C HIS A 80 -4.46 -7.49 6.98
N SER A 81 -4.31 -7.67 8.30
CA SER A 81 -3.95 -8.97 8.89
C SER A 81 -5.07 -10.00 8.63
N PRO A 82 -4.74 -11.27 8.38
CA PRO A 82 -5.75 -12.34 8.32
C PRO A 82 -6.49 -12.55 9.64
N ASP A 83 -5.82 -12.32 10.76
CA ASP A 83 -6.36 -12.46 12.12
C ASP A 83 -5.70 -11.43 13.06
N GLU A 84 -6.37 -10.33 13.30
CA GLU A 84 -5.85 -9.22 14.11
C GLU A 84 -5.70 -9.60 15.58
N ALA A 85 -6.59 -10.46 16.12
CA ALA A 85 -6.54 -10.86 17.53
C ALA A 85 -5.31 -11.73 17.79
N VAL A 86 -5.05 -12.69 16.92
CA VAL A 86 -3.87 -13.57 17.03
C VAL A 86 -2.57 -12.77 16.90
N VAL A 87 -2.52 -11.79 15.95
CA VAL A 87 -1.35 -10.92 15.80
C VAL A 87 -1.15 -10.04 17.03
N PHE A 88 -2.22 -9.47 17.57
CA PHE A 88 -2.16 -8.65 18.78
C PHE A 88 -1.57 -9.44 19.96
N GLU A 89 -2.10 -10.64 20.24
CA GLU A 89 -1.59 -11.46 21.35
C GLU A 89 -0.13 -11.87 21.12
N SER A 90 0.28 -12.23 19.90
CA SER A 90 1.67 -12.59 19.62
C SER A 90 2.65 -11.42 19.83
N ILE A 91 2.27 -10.20 19.46
CA ILE A 91 3.08 -8.99 19.70
C ILE A 91 3.16 -8.70 21.21
N LYS A 92 2.02 -8.76 21.91
CA LYS A 92 1.95 -8.56 23.36
C LYS A 92 2.83 -9.57 24.12
N GLU A 93 2.76 -10.85 23.77
CA GLU A 93 3.62 -11.89 24.35
C GLU A 93 5.10 -11.61 24.07
N ALA A 94 5.45 -11.17 22.88
CA ALA A 94 6.82 -10.83 22.50
C ALA A 94 7.37 -9.63 23.30
N VAL A 95 6.55 -8.64 23.62
CA VAL A 95 6.92 -7.52 24.49
C VAL A 95 7.12 -8.00 25.92
N LEU A 96 6.18 -8.78 26.46
CA LEU A 96 6.28 -9.33 27.81
C LEU A 96 7.51 -10.25 27.98
N ALA A 97 7.90 -10.96 26.92
CA ALA A 97 9.10 -11.78 26.88
C ALA A 97 10.40 -11.00 26.62
N GLY A 98 10.32 -9.69 26.34
CA GLY A 98 11.46 -8.84 26.02
C GLY A 98 12.09 -9.10 24.64
N THR A 99 11.38 -9.76 23.73
CA THR A 99 11.85 -9.99 22.34
C THR A 99 11.50 -8.84 21.40
N ILE A 100 10.58 -7.99 21.81
CA ILE A 100 10.33 -6.65 21.25
C ILE A 100 10.51 -5.65 22.40
N ASP A 101 11.30 -4.62 22.17
CA ASP A 101 11.48 -3.53 23.12
C ASP A 101 10.22 -2.65 23.14
N GLU A 102 9.71 -2.34 24.34
CA GLU A 102 8.57 -1.47 24.54
C GLU A 102 8.81 -0.09 23.93
N SER A 103 10.04 0.42 23.99
CA SER A 103 10.44 1.68 23.38
C SER A 103 10.22 1.72 21.85
N GLN A 104 10.39 0.59 21.17
CA GLN A 104 10.10 0.48 19.76
C GLN A 104 8.60 0.69 19.45
N LEU A 105 7.72 0.14 20.30
CA LEU A 105 6.28 0.35 20.18
C LEU A 105 5.90 1.80 20.47
N ASP A 106 6.49 2.40 21.51
CA ASP A 106 6.28 3.79 21.87
C ASP A 106 6.67 4.73 20.73
N GLU A 107 7.78 4.49 20.06
CA GLU A 107 8.18 5.25 18.88
C GLU A 107 7.15 5.12 17.75
N SER A 108 6.68 3.91 17.45
CA SER A 108 5.66 3.67 16.42
C SER A 108 4.35 4.37 16.77
N VAL A 109 3.89 4.26 18.02
CA VAL A 109 2.69 4.97 18.51
C VAL A 109 2.84 6.47 18.38
N ASN A 110 4.00 7.01 18.75
CA ASN A 110 4.29 8.45 18.64
C ASN A 110 4.23 8.92 17.18
N ARG A 111 4.77 8.17 16.22
CA ARG A 111 4.67 8.48 14.79
C ARG A 111 3.22 8.46 14.32
N ILE A 112 2.45 7.45 14.71
CA ILE A 112 1.02 7.34 14.38
C ILE A 112 0.22 8.51 14.94
N LEU A 113 0.41 8.84 16.23
CA LEU A 113 -0.29 9.94 16.88
C LEU A 113 0.10 11.29 16.27
N SER A 114 1.37 11.47 15.94
CA SER A 114 1.88 12.68 15.28
C SER A 114 1.25 12.86 13.89
N ALA A 115 1.16 11.79 13.09
CA ALA A 115 0.49 11.83 11.80
C ALA A 115 -1.01 12.18 11.95
N LYS A 116 -1.70 11.55 12.89
CA LYS A 116 -3.11 11.87 13.20
C LYS A 116 -3.28 13.31 13.67
N ALA A 117 -2.34 13.84 14.46
CA ALA A 117 -2.37 15.21 14.93
C ALA A 117 -2.16 16.23 13.80
N ARG A 118 -1.22 15.97 12.88
CA ARG A 118 -1.02 16.81 11.68
C ARG A 118 -2.27 16.88 10.80
N LEU A 119 -3.00 15.77 10.69
CA LEU A 119 -4.29 15.72 9.98
C LEU A 119 -5.45 16.34 10.76
N GLY A 120 -5.24 16.80 11.99
CA GLY A 120 -6.26 17.40 12.82
C GLY A 120 -7.32 16.40 13.35
N LEU A 121 -7.08 15.08 13.27
CA LEU A 121 -8.05 14.05 13.64
C LEU A 121 -8.43 14.06 15.13
N HIS A 122 -7.61 14.66 15.98
CA HIS A 122 -7.92 14.90 17.39
C HIS A 122 -8.98 15.99 17.60
N ARG A 123 -9.22 16.86 16.60
CA ARG A 123 -10.22 17.94 16.62
C ARG A 123 -11.47 17.57 15.83
N SER A 124 -11.29 17.00 14.64
CA SER A 124 -12.40 16.56 13.77
C SER A 124 -12.02 15.29 13.03
N ARG A 125 -12.87 14.26 13.14
CA ARG A 125 -12.72 13.00 12.43
C ARG A 125 -13.58 12.92 11.18
N ALA A 126 -14.49 13.87 11.03
CA ALA A 126 -15.44 13.90 9.91
C ALA A 126 -14.98 14.91 8.85
N VAL A 127 -15.20 14.55 7.60
CA VAL A 127 -15.04 15.46 6.47
C VAL A 127 -16.31 16.31 6.34
N SER A 128 -16.16 17.61 6.06
CA SER A 128 -17.30 18.48 5.78
C SER A 128 -17.92 18.09 4.44
N LEU A 129 -19.20 17.71 4.46
CA LEU A 129 -19.93 17.39 3.24
C LEU A 129 -20.09 18.61 2.31
N ASP A 130 -20.12 19.82 2.87
CA ASP A 130 -20.24 21.05 2.09
C ASP A 130 -18.96 21.37 1.30
N THR A 131 -17.80 21.00 1.81
CA THR A 131 -16.51 21.23 1.15
C THR A 131 -16.09 20.07 0.25
N LEU A 132 -16.66 18.90 0.43
CA LEU A 132 -16.31 17.70 -0.34
C LEU A 132 -16.39 17.90 -1.85
N PRO A 133 -17.47 18.47 -2.44
CA PRO A 133 -17.58 18.69 -3.89
C PRO A 133 -16.58 19.70 -4.45
N LEU A 134 -16.01 20.55 -3.58
CA LEU A 134 -15.01 21.54 -3.98
C LEU A 134 -13.61 20.94 -4.12
N ILE A 135 -13.38 19.78 -3.52
CA ILE A 135 -12.05 19.13 -3.43
C ILE A 135 -12.03 17.83 -4.24
N VAL A 136 -13.08 17.04 -4.16
CA VAL A 136 -13.19 15.72 -4.82
C VAL A 136 -14.08 15.82 -6.04
N GLY A 137 -13.69 15.18 -7.15
CA GLY A 137 -14.46 15.18 -8.39
C GLY A 137 -14.51 16.53 -9.09
N THR A 138 -13.49 17.36 -8.91
CA THR A 138 -13.42 18.67 -9.60
C THR A 138 -13.23 18.50 -11.10
N ARG A 139 -13.63 19.51 -11.90
CA ARG A 139 -13.38 19.53 -13.35
C ARG A 139 -11.91 19.29 -13.69
N LYS A 140 -10.99 19.84 -12.88
CA LYS A 140 -9.54 19.62 -13.06
C LYS A 140 -9.17 18.16 -12.85
N ALA A 141 -9.71 17.49 -11.83
CA ALA A 141 -9.47 16.07 -11.58
C ALA A 141 -10.01 15.19 -12.71
N PHE A 142 -11.23 15.49 -13.21
CA PHE A 142 -11.79 14.79 -14.36
C PHE A 142 -10.95 14.98 -15.63
N ALA A 143 -10.49 16.20 -15.92
CA ALA A 143 -9.64 16.45 -17.09
C ALA A 143 -8.30 15.66 -17.02
N VAL A 144 -7.73 15.52 -15.82
CA VAL A 144 -6.52 14.66 -15.62
C VAL A 144 -6.85 13.19 -15.85
N ALA A 145 -7.96 12.69 -15.30
CA ALA A 145 -8.39 11.31 -15.48
C ALA A 145 -8.68 10.99 -16.95
N GLU A 146 -9.37 11.89 -17.65
CA GLU A 146 -9.63 11.78 -19.07
C GLU A 146 -8.34 11.74 -19.90
N LYS A 147 -7.40 12.66 -19.62
CA LYS A 147 -6.09 12.66 -20.27
C LYS A 147 -5.34 11.35 -20.04
N ILE A 148 -5.30 10.84 -18.81
CA ILE A 148 -4.65 9.56 -18.49
C ILE A 148 -5.33 8.43 -19.27
N SER A 149 -6.67 8.39 -19.32
CA SER A 149 -7.40 7.37 -20.06
C SER A 149 -7.09 7.40 -21.54
N GLN A 150 -7.04 8.60 -22.15
CA GLN A 150 -6.70 8.75 -23.57
C GLN A 150 -5.25 8.33 -23.87
N GLU A 151 -4.30 8.74 -23.04
CA GLU A 151 -2.88 8.44 -23.21
C GLU A 151 -2.53 6.97 -22.90
N SER A 152 -3.38 6.26 -22.16
CA SER A 152 -3.19 4.83 -21.85
C SER A 152 -3.65 3.90 -22.98
N LEU A 153 -4.38 4.41 -23.95
CA LEU A 153 -4.83 3.60 -25.08
C LEU A 153 -3.68 3.30 -26.04
N THR A 154 -3.50 2.03 -26.35
CA THR A 154 -2.54 1.57 -27.34
C THR A 154 -3.28 1.03 -28.56
N LEU A 155 -3.14 1.70 -29.69
CA LEU A 155 -3.68 1.21 -30.96
C LEU A 155 -2.75 0.13 -31.51
N ILE A 156 -3.19 -1.13 -31.47
CA ILE A 156 -2.37 -2.28 -31.88
C ILE A 156 -2.43 -2.45 -33.39
N LYS A 157 -3.61 -2.24 -33.99
CA LYS A 157 -3.82 -2.42 -35.42
C LYS A 157 -4.97 -1.53 -35.91
N ASP A 158 -4.76 -0.83 -37.02
CA ASP A 158 -5.76 0.03 -37.70
C ASP A 158 -5.31 0.25 -39.16
N ASP A 159 -5.25 -0.83 -39.93
CA ASP A 159 -4.72 -0.81 -41.29
C ASP A 159 -5.58 0.05 -42.23
N GLU A 160 -6.88 0.19 -41.94
CA GLU A 160 -7.84 0.94 -42.76
C GLU A 160 -8.10 2.36 -42.23
N GLN A 161 -7.40 2.77 -41.17
CA GLN A 161 -7.57 4.07 -40.53
C GLN A 161 -9.02 4.35 -40.08
N ASP A 162 -9.65 3.35 -39.49
CA ASP A 162 -11.03 3.41 -39.01
C ASP A 162 -11.17 4.11 -37.66
N VAL A 163 -10.07 4.26 -36.90
CA VAL A 163 -10.07 4.93 -35.61
C VAL A 163 -9.60 6.39 -35.76
N PRO A 164 -10.33 7.39 -35.22
CA PRO A 164 -11.61 7.29 -34.50
C PRO A 164 -12.77 6.93 -35.43
N LEU A 165 -13.70 6.09 -34.94
CA LEU A 165 -14.88 5.70 -35.67
C LEU A 165 -15.67 6.95 -36.09
N ARG A 166 -15.69 7.26 -37.37
CA ARG A 166 -16.46 8.40 -37.96
C ARG A 166 -17.85 7.89 -38.28
N THR A 167 -18.85 8.58 -37.76
CA THR A 167 -20.30 8.30 -37.84
C THR A 167 -20.86 7.96 -39.21
N PRO A 168 -22.09 7.41 -39.28
CA PRO A 168 -22.31 5.98 -39.13
C PRO A 168 -22.04 5.30 -40.46
N ARG A 169 -21.13 4.39 -40.49
CA ARG A 169 -21.08 3.38 -41.56
C ARG A 169 -22.24 2.42 -41.34
N SER A 170 -22.99 2.08 -42.37
CA SER A 170 -23.92 0.97 -42.36
C SER A 170 -23.10 -0.31 -42.19
N GLY A 171 -23.15 -0.93 -41.03
CA GLY A 171 -22.40 -2.13 -40.73
C GLY A 171 -22.56 -2.53 -39.25
N GLU A 172 -22.17 -3.73 -38.94
CA GLU A 172 -22.16 -4.24 -37.57
C GLU A 172 -20.81 -3.93 -36.90
N LEU A 173 -20.83 -3.46 -35.66
CA LEU A 173 -19.66 -3.27 -34.83
C LEU A 173 -19.58 -4.43 -33.84
N LEU A 174 -18.52 -5.22 -33.92
CA LEU A 174 -18.20 -6.22 -32.89
C LEU A 174 -17.31 -5.57 -31.83
N TYR A 175 -17.84 -5.42 -30.62
CA TYR A 175 -17.06 -5.05 -29.45
C TYR A 175 -16.68 -6.30 -28.65
N LEU A 176 -15.38 -6.59 -28.58
CA LEU A 176 -14.84 -7.69 -27.79
C LEU A 176 -14.04 -7.13 -26.61
N SER A 177 -14.55 -7.34 -25.40
CA SER A 177 -13.82 -7.00 -24.17
C SER A 177 -13.10 -8.23 -23.63
N VAL A 178 -11.78 -8.17 -23.57
CA VAL A 178 -10.95 -9.16 -22.91
C VAL A 178 -10.58 -8.59 -21.55
N VAL A 179 -11.19 -9.14 -20.50
CA VAL A 179 -10.91 -8.75 -19.12
C VAL A 179 -10.28 -9.94 -18.40
N ASP A 180 -9.26 -9.68 -17.62
CA ASP A 180 -8.76 -10.67 -16.68
C ASP A 180 -9.87 -11.01 -15.68
N ARG A 181 -10.00 -12.29 -15.32
CA ARG A 181 -10.98 -12.65 -14.28
C ARG A 181 -10.66 -11.82 -13.05
N PRO A 182 -11.65 -11.22 -12.37
CA PRO A 182 -11.38 -10.54 -11.13
C PRO A 182 -10.67 -11.53 -10.21
N SER A 183 -9.38 -11.33 -10.00
CA SER A 183 -8.67 -11.96 -8.91
C SER A 183 -9.50 -11.66 -7.68
N GLY A 184 -10.00 -12.67 -6.97
CA GLY A 184 -11.04 -12.55 -5.95
C GLY A 184 -10.67 -11.60 -4.81
N TRP A 185 -10.84 -10.32 -5.06
CA TRP A 185 -10.91 -9.23 -4.10
C TRP A 185 -12.38 -9.08 -3.69
N GLY A 186 -12.99 -10.16 -3.31
CA GLY A 186 -14.37 -10.20 -2.91
C GLY A 186 -14.55 -11.28 -1.85
N GLY A 187 -14.46 -10.87 -0.63
CA GLY A 187 -14.80 -11.66 0.52
C GLY A 187 -14.86 -10.75 1.71
#